data_730e0272c067c0739ab0cb271c77916b
#
_entry.id   730e0272c067c0739ab0cb271c77916b
#
_cell.length_a   1.000
_cell.length_b   1.000
_cell.length_c   1.000
_cell.angle_alpha   90.00
_cell.angle_beta   90.00
_cell.angle_gamma   90.00
#
_symmetry.space_group_name_H-M   'P 1'
#
loop_
_entity.id
_entity.type
_entity.pdbx_description
1 polymer ?
#
loop_
_entity_poly.entity_id
_entity_poly.type
_entity_poly.pdbx_seq_one_letter_code
_entity_poly.pdbx_strand_id
1 'polypeptide(L)'
;QTCALPISRHLEVTRDIAIKFNGTFGPVFTVPDAAIAEEVAVVPGLDGQKMSKSYGNTIELFGDLEETRSRIMKIVTDSTPLEAPKDPGACTIYALYKLFADESARAEMAQRYRAGGMGYGHAKKALFEALAAEFEPMRRRRAELEADPAYVEGVLRDGAAKARAEARKTLDRAREAVGIV
;
A
#
# COMPACT_ATOMS: atom_id res chain seq x y z
N GLN A 1 -23.33 0.58 -6.33
CA GLN A 1 -22.14 0.16 -7.09
C GLN A 1 -20.95 0.16 -6.14
N THR A 2 -20.57 -1.01 -5.66
CA THR A 2 -19.30 -1.21 -4.96
C THR A 2 -18.18 -0.92 -5.96
N CYS A 3 -17.47 0.18 -5.75
CA CYS A 3 -16.27 0.51 -6.53
C CYS A 3 -15.21 -0.55 -6.18
N ALA A 4 -15.14 -1.61 -6.96
CA ALA A 4 -14.14 -2.64 -6.79
C ALA A 4 -12.74 -2.00 -6.91
N LEU A 5 -11.89 -2.26 -5.92
CA LEU A 5 -10.49 -1.82 -5.94
C LEU A 5 -9.80 -2.37 -7.20
N PRO A 6 -8.82 -1.66 -7.83
CA PRO A 6 -8.13 -2.15 -9.02
C PRO A 6 -7.55 -3.56 -8.86
N ILE A 7 -7.09 -3.91 -7.67
CA ILE A 7 -6.59 -5.26 -7.33
C ILE A 7 -7.71 -6.30 -7.42
N SER A 8 -8.94 -5.98 -6.97
CA SER A 8 -10.07 -6.90 -7.07
C SER A 8 -10.48 -7.17 -8.51
N ARG A 9 -10.39 -6.20 -9.43
CA ARG A 9 -10.64 -6.43 -10.86
C ARG A 9 -9.65 -7.41 -11.50
N HIS A 10 -8.36 -7.29 -11.20
CA HIS A 10 -7.37 -8.25 -11.69
C HIS A 10 -7.62 -9.64 -11.13
N LEU A 11 -7.99 -9.72 -9.85
CA LEU A 11 -8.34 -11.00 -9.22
C LEU A 11 -9.60 -11.60 -9.83
N GLU A 12 -10.65 -10.81 -10.07
CA GLU A 12 -11.88 -11.23 -10.75
C GLU A 12 -11.59 -11.81 -12.14
N VAL A 13 -10.80 -11.12 -12.95
CA VAL A 13 -10.38 -11.62 -14.27
C VAL A 13 -9.57 -12.91 -14.13
N THR A 14 -8.67 -13.00 -13.15
CA THR A 14 -7.87 -14.21 -12.91
C THR A 14 -8.78 -15.38 -12.50
N ARG A 15 -9.78 -15.14 -11.65
CA ARG A 15 -10.79 -16.14 -11.27
C ARG A 15 -11.59 -16.61 -12.46
N ASP A 16 -12.08 -15.68 -13.28
CA ASP A 16 -12.86 -16.01 -14.47
C ASP A 16 -12.07 -16.87 -15.47
N ILE A 17 -10.79 -16.53 -15.67
CA ILE A 17 -9.89 -17.34 -16.51
C ILE A 17 -9.73 -18.74 -15.94
N ALA A 18 -9.45 -18.87 -14.63
CA ALA A 18 -9.29 -20.16 -13.98
C ALA A 18 -10.57 -21.00 -14.03
N ILE A 19 -11.73 -20.42 -13.78
CA ILE A 19 -13.03 -21.09 -13.83
C ILE A 19 -13.35 -21.58 -15.25
N LYS A 20 -13.20 -20.71 -16.26
CA LYS A 20 -13.44 -21.06 -17.66
C LYS A 20 -12.50 -22.16 -18.15
N PHE A 21 -11.23 -22.05 -17.85
CA PHE A 21 -10.24 -23.06 -18.20
C PHE A 21 -10.58 -24.41 -17.57
N ASN A 22 -10.83 -24.43 -16.26
CA ASN A 22 -11.18 -25.65 -15.54
C ASN A 22 -12.49 -26.27 -16.04
N GLY A 23 -13.47 -25.46 -16.42
CA GLY A 23 -14.74 -25.95 -16.99
C GLY A 23 -14.59 -26.57 -18.38
N THR A 24 -13.57 -26.15 -19.14
CA THR A 24 -13.35 -26.66 -20.52
C THR A 24 -12.37 -27.83 -20.56
N PHE A 25 -11.29 -27.76 -19.76
CA PHE A 25 -10.14 -28.67 -19.87
C PHE A 25 -9.91 -29.53 -18.62
N GLY A 26 -10.75 -29.41 -17.60
CA GLY A 26 -10.62 -30.12 -16.34
C GLY A 26 -9.88 -29.29 -15.25
N PRO A 27 -9.84 -29.78 -14.01
CA PRO A 27 -9.39 -29.04 -12.82
C PRO A 27 -7.86 -28.88 -12.78
N VAL A 28 -7.33 -27.86 -13.43
CA VAL A 28 -5.89 -27.54 -13.51
C VAL A 28 -5.51 -26.42 -12.55
N PHE A 29 -6.30 -25.34 -12.53
CA PHE A 29 -6.00 -24.15 -11.74
C PHE A 29 -6.75 -24.14 -10.42
N THR A 30 -6.06 -23.74 -9.33
CA THR A 30 -6.74 -23.33 -8.11
C THR A 30 -7.35 -21.95 -8.33
N VAL A 31 -8.66 -21.82 -8.11
CA VAL A 31 -9.35 -20.53 -8.23
C VAL A 31 -8.94 -19.65 -7.04
N PRO A 32 -8.29 -18.50 -7.26
CA PRO A 32 -7.81 -17.66 -6.17
C PRO A 32 -8.96 -16.93 -5.45
N ASP A 33 -8.82 -16.68 -4.14
CA ASP A 33 -9.71 -15.84 -3.36
C ASP A 33 -9.06 -14.53 -2.94
N ALA A 34 -9.90 -13.52 -2.68
CA ALA A 34 -9.41 -12.21 -2.25
C ALA A 34 -8.98 -12.26 -0.78
N ALA A 35 -7.77 -11.77 -0.49
CA ALA A 35 -7.29 -11.52 0.87
C ALA A 35 -7.01 -10.01 1.00
N ILE A 36 -8.04 -9.24 1.38
CA ILE A 36 -7.96 -7.78 1.52
C ILE A 36 -8.10 -7.44 3.00
N ALA A 37 -7.08 -6.81 3.57
CA ALA A 37 -7.19 -6.23 4.90
C ALA A 37 -8.04 -4.95 4.82
N GLU A 38 -9.17 -4.91 5.52
CA GLU A 38 -10.12 -3.78 5.47
C GLU A 38 -9.49 -2.44 5.86
N GLU A 39 -8.60 -2.46 6.84
CA GLU A 39 -7.93 -1.26 7.36
C GLU A 39 -7.06 -0.52 6.34
N VAL A 40 -6.55 -1.24 5.32
CA VAL A 40 -5.67 -0.69 4.28
C VAL A 40 -6.30 -0.76 2.89
N ALA A 41 -7.57 -1.09 2.81
CA ALA A 41 -8.30 -1.21 1.54
C ALA A 41 -8.26 0.09 0.71
N VAL A 42 -8.27 1.24 1.37
CA VAL A 42 -8.12 2.56 0.74
C VAL A 42 -7.16 3.41 1.56
N VAL A 43 -6.03 3.79 0.96
CA VAL A 43 -5.10 4.78 1.54
C VAL A 43 -5.45 6.14 0.94
N PRO A 44 -5.75 7.17 1.76
CA PRO A 44 -6.04 8.51 1.25
C PRO A 44 -4.77 9.20 0.76
N GLY A 45 -4.89 9.98 -0.32
CA GLY A 45 -3.85 10.87 -0.83
C GLY A 45 -3.83 12.22 -0.13
N LEU A 46 -2.98 13.13 -0.63
CA LEU A 46 -2.81 14.49 -0.08
C LEU A 46 -4.10 15.33 -0.11
N ASP A 47 -5.02 15.00 -1.00
CA ASP A 47 -6.31 15.65 -1.23
C ASP A 47 -7.49 14.95 -0.50
N GLY A 48 -7.21 13.89 0.27
CA GLY A 48 -8.21 13.08 0.95
C GLY A 48 -8.92 12.06 0.06
N GLN A 49 -8.69 12.06 -1.25
CA GLN A 49 -9.20 11.03 -2.14
C GLN A 49 -8.27 9.81 -2.14
N LYS A 50 -8.65 8.73 -2.81
CA LYS A 50 -7.79 7.54 -2.95
C LYS A 50 -6.44 7.93 -3.54
N MET A 51 -5.35 7.53 -2.86
CA MET A 51 -3.99 7.77 -3.33
C MET A 51 -3.75 7.12 -4.70
N SER A 52 -3.26 7.91 -5.65
CA SER A 52 -2.96 7.44 -7.01
C SER A 52 -1.87 8.30 -7.66
N LYS A 53 -0.96 7.66 -8.40
CA LYS A 53 0.05 8.37 -9.20
C LYS A 53 -0.58 9.28 -10.25
N SER A 54 -1.70 8.86 -10.87
CA SER A 54 -2.42 9.64 -11.88
C SER A 54 -3.05 10.93 -11.34
N TYR A 55 -3.31 10.99 -10.04
CA TYR A 55 -3.85 12.20 -9.38
C TYR A 55 -2.75 13.10 -8.80
N GLY A 56 -1.48 12.66 -8.80
CA GLY A 56 -0.38 13.42 -8.21
C GLY A 56 -0.45 13.60 -6.69
N ASN A 57 -1.35 12.86 -6.01
CA ASN A 57 -1.65 12.98 -4.59
C ASN A 57 -0.89 11.95 -3.72
N THR A 58 0.19 11.38 -4.25
CA THR A 58 0.99 10.33 -3.58
C THR A 58 2.01 10.92 -2.61
N ILE A 59 2.41 10.10 -1.62
CA ILE A 59 3.57 10.33 -0.76
C ILE A 59 4.62 9.27 -1.13
N GLU A 60 5.83 9.72 -1.52
CA GLU A 60 6.92 8.83 -1.87
C GLU A 60 7.66 8.35 -0.63
N LEU A 61 7.70 7.02 -0.42
CA LEU A 61 8.29 6.43 0.77
C LEU A 61 9.84 6.48 0.75
N PHE A 62 10.44 6.39 -0.44
CA PHE A 62 11.88 6.36 -0.67
C PHE A 62 12.41 7.59 -1.42
N GLY A 63 11.59 8.63 -1.59
CA GLY A 63 11.99 9.92 -2.15
C GLY A 63 12.84 10.74 -1.18
N ASP A 64 13.18 11.95 -1.57
CA ASP A 64 13.84 12.91 -0.69
C ASP A 64 12.98 13.25 0.54
N LEU A 65 13.59 13.28 1.73
CA LEU A 65 12.84 13.51 2.98
C LEU A 65 12.27 14.92 3.09
N GLU A 66 12.98 15.92 2.60
CA GLU A 66 12.48 17.31 2.64
C GLU A 66 11.34 17.50 1.63
N GLU A 67 11.43 16.86 0.47
CA GLU A 67 10.31 16.86 -0.47
C GLU A 67 9.10 16.12 0.12
N THR A 68 9.31 14.95 0.71
CA THR A 68 8.25 14.18 1.40
C THR A 68 7.59 15.02 2.50
N ARG A 69 8.39 15.70 3.33
CA ARG A 69 7.90 16.63 4.34
C ARG A 69 7.07 17.77 3.75
N SER A 70 7.60 18.39 2.70
CA SER A 70 6.89 19.48 2.00
C SER A 70 5.53 19.01 1.46
N ARG A 71 5.45 17.81 0.91
CA ARG A 71 4.19 17.22 0.42
C ARG A 71 3.22 16.93 1.56
N ILE A 72 3.67 16.36 2.67
CA ILE A 72 2.84 16.11 3.86
C ILE A 72 2.27 17.43 4.42
N MET A 73 3.07 18.49 4.44
CA MET A 73 2.60 19.82 4.88
C MET A 73 1.50 20.41 3.98
N LYS A 74 1.37 19.94 2.73
CA LYS A 74 0.32 20.34 1.77
C LYS A 74 -0.96 19.51 1.87
N ILE A 75 -1.05 18.49 2.74
CA ILE A 75 -2.29 17.73 2.91
C ILE A 75 -3.45 18.68 3.18
N VAL A 76 -4.52 18.51 2.40
CA VAL A 76 -5.73 19.33 2.54
C VAL A 76 -6.41 19.04 3.88
N THR A 77 -6.81 20.09 4.57
CA THR A 77 -7.53 20.04 5.85
C THR A 77 -8.76 20.94 5.77
N ASP A 78 -9.72 20.69 6.64
CA ASP A 78 -10.84 21.58 6.81
C ASP A 78 -10.42 22.92 7.48
N SER A 79 -11.38 23.82 7.63
CA SER A 79 -11.20 25.15 8.25
C SER A 79 -11.48 25.17 9.76
N THR A 80 -11.48 24.02 10.43
CA THR A 80 -11.75 23.95 11.88
C THR A 80 -10.72 24.78 12.65
N PRO A 81 -11.16 25.74 13.49
CA PRO A 81 -10.27 26.59 14.28
C PRO A 81 -9.33 25.79 15.19
N LEU A 82 -8.20 26.41 15.56
CA LEU A 82 -7.19 25.79 16.41
C LEU A 82 -7.79 25.23 17.72
N GLU A 83 -8.60 26.07 18.39
CA GLU A 83 -9.16 25.77 19.71
C GLU A 83 -10.31 24.75 19.67
N ALA A 84 -10.93 24.56 18.52
CA ALA A 84 -12.07 23.66 18.40
C ALA A 84 -11.64 22.19 18.38
N PRO A 85 -12.44 21.31 19.01
CA PRO A 85 -12.30 19.86 18.87
C PRO A 85 -12.39 19.44 17.39
N LYS A 86 -11.60 18.43 17.03
CA LYS A 86 -11.54 17.88 15.66
C LYS A 86 -11.88 16.40 15.68
N ASP A 87 -12.55 15.92 14.65
CA ASP A 87 -12.83 14.49 14.48
C ASP A 87 -11.63 13.76 13.83
N PRO A 88 -10.93 12.87 14.58
CA PRO A 88 -9.86 12.09 13.98
C PRO A 88 -10.38 11.13 12.90
N GLY A 89 -11.64 10.67 12.97
CA GLY A 89 -12.25 9.75 12.00
C GLY A 89 -12.43 10.38 10.61
N ALA A 90 -12.67 11.68 10.54
CA ALA A 90 -12.83 12.42 9.30
C ALA A 90 -11.53 13.06 8.76
N CYS A 91 -10.39 12.88 9.45
CA CYS A 91 -9.15 13.58 9.14
C CYS A 91 -8.17 12.73 8.34
N THR A 92 -7.84 13.17 7.12
CA THR A 92 -6.86 12.52 6.24
C THR A 92 -5.49 12.35 6.91
N ILE A 93 -5.04 13.35 7.69
CA ILE A 93 -3.74 13.26 8.39
C ILE A 93 -3.76 12.13 9.41
N TYR A 94 -4.83 12.01 10.19
CA TYR A 94 -4.96 10.94 11.17
C TYR A 94 -5.12 9.56 10.52
N ALA A 95 -5.85 9.49 9.40
CA ALA A 95 -5.97 8.25 8.63
C ALA A 95 -4.62 7.74 8.13
N LEU A 96 -3.74 8.64 7.66
CA LEU A 96 -2.37 8.31 7.27
C LEU A 96 -1.48 8.01 8.48
N TYR A 97 -1.60 8.77 9.57
CA TYR A 97 -0.81 8.57 10.79
C TYR A 97 -1.02 7.18 11.39
N LYS A 98 -2.25 6.67 11.36
CA LYS A 98 -2.56 5.32 11.85
C LYS A 98 -1.80 4.20 11.12
N LEU A 99 -1.31 4.43 9.92
CA LEU A 99 -0.55 3.42 9.18
C LEU A 99 0.84 3.17 9.77
N PHE A 100 1.40 4.14 10.49
CA PHE A 100 2.78 4.12 10.98
C PHE A 100 2.90 4.15 12.51
N ALA A 101 1.90 4.69 13.19
CA ALA A 101 1.90 4.84 14.65
C ALA A 101 1.42 3.57 15.35
N ASP A 102 1.97 3.28 16.53
CA ASP A 102 1.47 2.23 17.41
C ASP A 102 0.12 2.61 18.05
N GLU A 103 -0.51 1.66 18.75
CA GLU A 103 -1.83 1.85 19.34
C GLU A 103 -1.84 2.98 20.39
N SER A 104 -0.81 3.11 21.21
CA SER A 104 -0.68 4.15 22.23
C SER A 104 -0.60 5.53 21.59
N ALA A 105 0.26 5.70 20.58
CA ALA A 105 0.41 6.95 19.86
C ALA A 105 -0.85 7.33 19.07
N ARG A 106 -1.57 6.36 18.49
CA ARG A 106 -2.87 6.58 17.85
C ARG A 106 -3.90 7.10 18.86
N ALA A 107 -3.98 6.46 20.03
CA ALA A 107 -4.94 6.87 21.09
C ALA A 107 -4.64 8.29 21.60
N GLU A 108 -3.37 8.61 21.87
CA GLU A 108 -2.94 9.94 22.31
C GLU A 108 -3.27 11.00 21.24
N MET A 109 -2.95 10.76 19.99
CA MET A 109 -3.26 11.68 18.90
C MET A 109 -4.77 11.90 18.78
N ALA A 110 -5.57 10.84 18.85
CA ALA A 110 -7.03 10.94 18.81
C ALA A 110 -7.60 11.75 19.99
N GLN A 111 -7.05 11.57 21.18
CA GLN A 111 -7.43 12.34 22.35
C GLN A 111 -7.13 13.85 22.17
N ARG A 112 -5.94 14.18 21.65
CA ARG A 112 -5.53 15.57 21.36
C ARG A 112 -6.44 16.22 20.30
N TYR A 113 -6.85 15.47 19.26
CA TYR A 113 -7.82 15.97 18.28
C TYR A 113 -9.15 16.35 18.94
N ARG A 114 -9.69 15.47 19.80
CA ARG A 114 -10.98 15.70 20.48
C ARG A 114 -10.92 16.78 21.56
N ALA A 115 -9.77 16.97 22.19
CA ALA A 115 -9.59 18.00 23.21
C ALA A 115 -9.59 19.43 22.66
N GLY A 116 -9.28 19.61 21.38
CA GLY A 116 -9.01 20.92 20.79
C GLY A 116 -7.64 21.48 21.16
N GLY A 117 -7.32 22.69 20.71
CA GLY A 117 -6.03 23.35 20.98
C GLY A 117 -4.85 22.80 20.15
N MET A 118 -5.08 21.83 19.26
CA MET A 118 -4.05 21.28 18.41
C MET A 118 -4.25 21.68 16.94
N GLY A 119 -3.28 22.41 16.39
CA GLY A 119 -3.28 22.76 14.96
C GLY A 119 -2.87 21.59 14.06
N TYR A 120 -3.41 21.54 12.83
CA TYR A 120 -3.07 20.53 11.84
C TYR A 120 -1.56 20.46 11.51
N GLY A 121 -0.83 21.57 11.66
CA GLY A 121 0.63 21.58 11.48
C GLY A 121 1.36 20.63 12.41
N HIS A 122 0.94 20.51 13.67
CA HIS A 122 1.51 19.55 14.62
C HIS A 122 1.21 18.10 14.23
N ALA A 123 -0.01 17.83 13.79
CA ALA A 123 -0.39 16.50 13.33
C ALA A 123 0.36 16.09 12.04
N LYS A 124 0.55 17.03 11.10
CA LYS A 124 1.35 16.80 9.87
C LYS A 124 2.82 16.52 10.22
N LYS A 125 3.37 17.24 11.19
CA LYS A 125 4.74 16.99 11.68
C LYS A 125 4.86 15.60 12.29
N ALA A 126 3.94 15.22 13.17
CA ALA A 126 3.93 13.90 13.79
C ALA A 126 3.77 12.78 12.73
N LEU A 127 2.92 12.98 11.71
CA LEU A 127 2.81 12.05 10.58
C LEU A 127 4.15 11.88 9.85
N PHE A 128 4.83 12.99 9.55
CA PHE A 128 6.13 12.93 8.88
C PHE A 128 7.17 12.20 9.73
N GLU A 129 7.24 12.49 11.03
CA GLU A 129 8.17 11.85 11.96
C GLU A 129 7.92 10.34 12.08
N ALA A 130 6.65 9.93 12.20
CA ALA A 130 6.28 8.51 12.25
C ALA A 130 6.64 7.79 10.94
N LEU A 131 6.33 8.38 9.78
CA LEU A 131 6.69 7.83 8.48
C LEU A 131 8.22 7.74 8.31
N ALA A 132 8.96 8.79 8.64
CA ALA A 132 10.42 8.80 8.51
C ALA A 132 11.06 7.74 9.40
N ALA A 133 10.61 7.57 10.64
CA ALA A 133 11.12 6.57 11.57
C ALA A 133 10.84 5.14 11.08
N GLU A 134 9.62 4.87 10.61
CA GLU A 134 9.22 3.55 10.08
C GLU A 134 10.08 3.12 8.90
N PHE A 135 10.34 4.03 7.94
CA PHE A 135 11.08 3.71 6.73
C PHE A 135 12.60 3.90 6.81
N GLU A 136 13.14 4.40 7.90
CA GLU A 136 14.59 4.61 8.06
C GLU A 136 15.42 3.32 7.89
N PRO A 137 15.08 2.18 8.50
CA PRO A 137 15.81 0.94 8.29
C PRO A 137 15.75 0.47 6.82
N MET A 138 14.61 0.66 6.18
CA MET A 138 14.39 0.27 4.77
C MET A 138 15.16 1.18 3.82
N ARG A 139 15.25 2.48 4.11
CA ARG A 139 16.07 3.45 3.37
C ARG A 139 17.55 3.11 3.43
N ARG A 140 18.06 2.77 4.62
CA ARG A 140 19.45 2.29 4.77
C ARG A 140 19.70 1.03 3.97
N ARG A 141 18.77 0.06 4.08
CA ARG A 141 18.89 -1.19 3.31
C ARG A 141 18.85 -0.95 1.80
N ARG A 142 18.02 -0.03 1.34
CA ARG A 142 17.98 0.38 -0.05
C ARG A 142 19.32 0.95 -0.53
N ALA A 143 19.93 1.85 0.23
CA ALA A 143 21.25 2.41 -0.11
C ALA A 143 22.33 1.33 -0.21
N GLU A 144 22.34 0.34 0.70
CA GLU A 144 23.25 -0.80 0.63
C GLU A 144 23.06 -1.61 -0.66
N LEU A 145 21.79 -1.86 -1.05
CA LEU A 145 21.46 -2.61 -2.25
C LEU A 145 21.81 -1.83 -3.51
N GLU A 146 21.61 -0.51 -3.53
CA GLU A 146 22.00 0.36 -4.64
C GLU A 146 23.54 0.40 -4.83
N ALA A 147 24.29 0.19 -3.76
CA ALA A 147 25.75 0.11 -3.81
C ALA A 147 26.27 -1.26 -4.33
N ASP A 148 25.44 -2.30 -4.35
CA ASP A 148 25.82 -3.64 -4.82
C ASP A 148 24.80 -4.20 -5.85
N PRO A 149 24.81 -3.71 -7.08
CA PRO A 149 23.94 -4.19 -8.14
C PRO A 149 24.13 -5.68 -8.46
N ALA A 150 25.35 -6.20 -8.31
CA ALA A 150 25.64 -7.60 -8.60
C ALA A 150 24.93 -8.55 -7.63
N TYR A 151 24.87 -8.17 -6.36
CA TYR A 151 24.07 -8.90 -5.37
C TYR A 151 22.57 -8.89 -5.73
N VAL A 152 22.04 -7.71 -6.11
CA VAL A 152 20.62 -7.58 -6.51
C VAL A 152 20.30 -8.45 -7.73
N GLU A 153 21.16 -8.44 -8.76
CA GLU A 153 21.00 -9.32 -9.94
C GLU A 153 21.06 -10.81 -9.56
N GLY A 154 21.94 -11.18 -8.64
CA GLY A 154 22.03 -12.55 -8.12
C GLY A 154 20.70 -12.98 -7.47
N VAL A 155 20.17 -12.17 -6.57
CA VAL A 155 18.87 -12.41 -5.91
C VAL A 155 17.74 -12.55 -6.93
N LEU A 156 17.69 -11.66 -7.92
CA LEU A 156 16.66 -11.71 -8.99
C LEU A 156 16.79 -12.97 -9.84
N ARG A 157 17.99 -13.37 -10.19
CA ARG A 157 18.26 -14.59 -10.96
C ARG A 157 17.83 -15.85 -10.22
N ASP A 158 18.22 -15.95 -8.96
CA ASP A 158 17.85 -17.09 -8.10
C ASP A 158 16.35 -17.13 -7.84
N GLY A 159 15.74 -15.98 -7.58
CA GLY A 159 14.30 -15.83 -7.44
C GLY A 159 13.54 -16.24 -8.70
N ALA A 160 14.01 -15.80 -9.87
CA ALA A 160 13.43 -16.17 -11.16
C ALA A 160 13.56 -17.69 -11.44
N ALA A 161 14.67 -18.31 -11.07
CA ALA A 161 14.84 -19.75 -11.20
C ALA A 161 13.83 -20.52 -10.32
N LYS A 162 13.68 -20.14 -9.06
CA LYS A 162 12.70 -20.73 -8.12
C LYS A 162 11.27 -20.55 -8.63
N ALA A 163 10.89 -19.32 -8.99
CA ALA A 163 9.56 -19.01 -9.50
C ALA A 163 9.24 -19.80 -10.79
N ARG A 164 10.20 -19.90 -11.70
CA ARG A 164 10.05 -20.67 -12.96
C ARG A 164 9.86 -22.15 -12.68
N ALA A 165 10.61 -22.73 -11.75
CA ALA A 165 10.48 -24.14 -11.40
C ALA A 165 9.09 -24.43 -10.82
N GLU A 166 8.54 -23.54 -10.00
CA GLU A 166 7.20 -23.71 -9.43
C GLU A 166 6.09 -23.48 -10.47
N ALA A 167 6.18 -22.40 -11.25
CA ALA A 167 5.19 -22.08 -12.29
C ALA A 167 5.13 -23.17 -13.39
N ARG A 168 6.27 -23.80 -13.69
CA ARG A 168 6.36 -24.86 -14.70
C ARG A 168 5.44 -26.02 -14.40
N LYS A 169 5.34 -26.43 -13.15
CA LYS A 169 4.46 -27.54 -12.70
C LYS A 169 3.00 -27.33 -13.13
N THR A 170 2.51 -26.11 -12.98
CA THR A 170 1.13 -25.77 -13.35
C THR A 170 1.00 -25.54 -14.86
N LEU A 171 2.01 -24.91 -15.47
CA LEU A 171 2.03 -24.67 -16.92
C LEU A 171 2.02 -25.99 -17.71
N ASP A 172 2.81 -26.99 -17.30
CA ASP A 172 2.87 -28.27 -18.01
C ASP A 172 1.55 -29.02 -17.88
N ARG A 173 0.89 -29.04 -16.71
CA ARG A 173 -0.46 -29.57 -16.54
C ARG A 173 -1.49 -28.86 -17.45
N ALA A 174 -1.38 -27.53 -17.55
CA ALA A 174 -2.27 -26.77 -18.42
C ALA A 174 -2.06 -27.10 -19.91
N ARG A 175 -0.80 -27.26 -20.33
CA ARG A 175 -0.45 -27.68 -21.72
C ARG A 175 -0.96 -29.07 -22.06
N GLU A 176 -0.77 -30.01 -21.16
CA GLU A 176 -1.32 -31.37 -21.30
C GLU A 176 -2.84 -31.34 -21.48
N ALA A 177 -3.54 -30.57 -20.62
CA ALA A 177 -4.98 -30.48 -20.65
C ALA A 177 -5.54 -29.92 -21.98
N VAL A 178 -4.79 -29.00 -22.63
CA VAL A 178 -5.18 -28.44 -23.94
C VAL A 178 -4.58 -29.20 -25.13
N GLY A 179 -3.80 -30.25 -24.90
CA GLY A 179 -3.18 -31.05 -25.96
C GLY A 179 -1.95 -30.41 -26.63
N ILE A 180 -1.28 -29.47 -25.96
CA ILE A 180 -0.03 -28.87 -26.39
C ILE A 180 1.11 -29.50 -25.56
N VAL A 181 1.70 -30.56 -26.05
CA VAL A 181 2.79 -31.26 -25.36
C VAL A 181 4.14 -30.90 -26.01
#